data_6d6b99cad3f88347551e05446cd352fb
#
_entry.id   6d6b99cad3f88347551e05446cd352fb
#
_cell.length_a   1.000
_cell.length_b   1.000
_cell.length_c   1.000
_cell.angle_alpha   90.00
_cell.angle_beta   90.00
_cell.angle_gamma   90.00
#
_symmetry.space_group_name_H-M   'P 1'
#
loop_
_entity.id
_entity.type
_entity.pdbx_description
1 polymer ?
#
loop_
_entity_poly.entity_id
_entity_poly.type
_entity_poly.pdbx_seq_one_letter_code
_entity_poly.pdbx_strand_id
1 'polypeptide(L)'
;MLLLYRNGWPICVKRRIESIVVKCYYDHEQSFAHEKQTLEDIKQTDCAENGVNEMNNNSGNDKTMTIHDVARELGVSASTVSRAISGKGRIGAATRDRILAYIEEHGFYPNAAAQSLAQSRTNNIAIILPEVNTLVDMPFFHTCMYGVEEVAQANDYDIIVVTTNGNDTKPLERLIKNRKVDGMILTRTYENDKYVKFLKQKQIPFVAVGKFPDDDVVQVDHDNVGACKELVTVLFAKGIQNIAYLGSNMDQMVNRCRYQGYEEAYRKGKRKLNQDLVYTDLSSRAMVEKAVEELKNSGVECILCQDDYICDEVVRKLARMGVRIPDQMKVASCHYSRILENYPITITSLKFNITELGRRSCQVLLDMIHGKTVPDKTLLD
;
A
#
# COMPACT_ATOMS: atom_id res chain seq x y z
N MET A 1 4.76 19.82 10.01
CA MET A 1 5.59 21.05 10.01
C MET A 1 5.86 21.40 8.56
N LEU A 2 5.14 22.36 8.01
CA LEU A 2 5.32 22.78 6.61
C LEU A 2 6.61 23.63 6.54
N LEU A 3 7.64 23.14 5.87
CA LEU A 3 8.85 23.90 5.60
C LEU A 3 8.75 24.51 4.19
N LEU A 4 8.52 25.81 4.15
CA LEU A 4 8.58 26.60 2.92
C LEU A 4 9.93 27.33 2.88
N TYR A 5 10.59 27.29 1.74
CA TYR A 5 11.87 27.99 1.52
C TYR A 5 11.68 29.18 0.59
N ARG A 6 12.27 30.31 0.97
CA ARG A 6 12.41 31.50 0.12
C ARG A 6 13.88 31.92 0.14
N ASN A 7 14.50 32.00 -1.02
CA ASN A 7 15.91 32.40 -1.18
C ASN A 7 16.91 31.59 -0.33
N GLY A 8 16.72 30.24 -0.26
CA GLY A 8 17.64 29.36 0.45
C GLY A 8 17.49 29.29 1.97
N TRP A 9 16.52 29.97 2.58
CA TRP A 9 16.27 29.94 4.03
C TRP A 9 14.91 29.37 4.37
N PRO A 10 14.80 28.53 5.43
CA PRO A 10 13.53 27.96 5.84
C PRO A 10 12.63 29.00 6.51
N ILE A 11 11.38 29.13 6.05
CA ILE A 11 10.35 29.88 6.73
C ILE A 11 9.50 28.89 7.51
N CYS A 12 9.57 28.95 8.84
CA CYS A 12 8.79 28.11 9.74
C CYS A 12 7.38 28.69 9.93
N VAL A 13 6.37 28.09 9.34
CA VAL A 13 4.96 28.41 9.65
C VAL A 13 4.47 27.39 10.68
N LYS A 14 4.43 27.84 11.94
CA LYS A 14 3.91 27.05 13.06
C LYS A 14 2.39 27.04 12.99
N ARG A 15 1.79 26.06 12.32
CA ARG A 15 0.43 25.59 12.61
C ARG A 15 0.47 24.07 12.68
N ARG A 16 -0.15 23.55 13.72
CA ARG A 16 -0.23 22.17 14.11
C ARG A 16 -1.02 21.39 13.07
N ILE A 17 -0.33 20.77 12.11
CA ILE A 17 -0.74 19.62 11.34
C ILE A 17 0.52 18.75 11.27
N GLU A 18 0.61 17.82 12.22
CA GLU A 18 1.68 16.83 12.26
C GLU A 18 1.36 15.81 11.18
N SER A 19 2.09 15.86 10.08
CA SER A 19 2.27 14.80 9.09
C SER A 19 2.05 15.08 7.59
N ILE A 20 1.75 16.29 7.16
CA ILE A 20 1.83 16.58 5.71
C ILE A 20 3.19 17.21 5.40
N VAL A 21 4.10 16.44 4.84
CA VAL A 21 5.41 16.93 4.41
C VAL A 21 5.35 17.30 2.93
N VAL A 22 5.25 18.58 2.64
CA VAL A 22 5.54 19.11 1.29
C VAL A 22 7.05 19.30 1.20
N LYS A 23 7.75 18.34 0.56
CA LYS A 23 9.20 18.38 0.44
C LYS A 23 9.62 19.01 -0.89
N CYS A 24 10.17 20.22 -0.83
CA CYS A 24 10.94 20.79 -1.94
C CYS A 24 12.40 20.41 -1.71
N TYR A 25 12.97 19.55 -2.53
CA TYR A 25 14.38 19.23 -2.51
C TYR A 25 15.16 20.23 -3.37
N TYR A 26 16.18 20.85 -2.79
CA TYR A 26 17.29 21.45 -3.51
C TYR A 26 18.48 20.52 -3.35
N ASP A 27 18.99 20.05 -4.47
CA ASP A 27 20.25 19.32 -4.51
C ASP A 27 21.41 20.27 -4.61
N HIS A 28 22.38 20.11 -3.72
CA HIS A 28 23.74 20.60 -3.93
C HIS A 28 24.61 19.40 -4.29
N GLU A 29 25.29 19.52 -5.43
CA GLU A 29 26.34 18.64 -5.91
C GLU A 29 27.33 18.27 -4.79
N GLN A 30 27.39 17.01 -4.41
CA GLN A 30 28.59 16.28 -3.97
C GLN A 30 28.18 14.90 -3.45
N SER A 31 28.23 13.89 -4.30
CA SER A 31 28.62 12.51 -3.95
C SER A 31 28.53 11.57 -5.15
N PHE A 32 29.34 11.78 -6.17
CA PHE A 32 29.61 10.78 -7.21
C PHE A 32 31.08 10.34 -7.17
N ALA A 33 31.51 9.77 -6.06
CA ALA A 33 32.89 9.25 -5.98
C ALA A 33 33.05 7.89 -5.27
N HIS A 34 31.99 7.24 -4.80
CA HIS A 34 32.18 6.02 -3.98
C HIS A 34 31.51 4.73 -4.50
N GLU A 35 30.85 4.74 -5.64
CA GLU A 35 30.13 3.52 -6.15
C GLU A 35 30.81 2.83 -7.34
N LYS A 36 32.00 3.24 -7.77
CA LYS A 36 32.74 2.57 -8.87
C LYS A 36 33.70 1.45 -8.45
N GLN A 37 33.89 1.21 -7.16
CA GLN A 37 34.90 0.25 -6.69
C GLN A 37 34.36 -1.11 -6.25
N THR A 38 33.03 -1.31 -6.24
CA THR A 38 32.41 -2.58 -5.79
C THR A 38 31.92 -3.49 -6.93
N LEU A 39 32.07 -3.11 -8.19
CA LEU A 39 31.63 -3.92 -9.34
C LEU A 39 32.73 -4.71 -10.05
N GLU A 40 33.99 -4.52 -9.65
CA GLU A 40 35.12 -5.31 -10.24
C GLU A 40 35.53 -6.54 -9.43
N ASP A 41 35.10 -6.66 -8.17
CA ASP A 41 35.51 -7.79 -7.29
C ASP A 41 34.58 -9.03 -7.35
N ILE A 42 33.55 -9.05 -8.17
CA ILE A 42 32.61 -10.20 -8.29
C ILE A 42 32.87 -11.07 -9.53
N LYS A 43 33.91 -10.82 -10.29
CA LYS A 43 34.19 -11.60 -11.52
C LYS A 43 35.31 -12.63 -11.46
N GLN A 44 35.74 -13.04 -10.28
CA GLN A 44 36.69 -14.17 -10.15
C GLN A 44 36.37 -15.03 -8.94
N THR A 45 35.46 -15.98 -9.12
CA THR A 45 35.56 -17.26 -8.43
C THR A 45 34.98 -18.35 -9.34
N ASP A 46 35.85 -19.27 -9.60
CA ASP A 46 35.83 -20.33 -10.57
C ASP A 46 34.66 -21.29 -10.52
N CYS A 47 34.29 -21.72 -11.75
CA CYS A 47 33.67 -23.01 -11.98
C CYS A 47 34.61 -24.15 -11.52
N ALA A 48 34.19 -24.96 -10.62
CA ALA A 48 34.72 -26.30 -10.41
C ALA A 48 33.56 -27.31 -10.51
N GLU A 49 33.62 -28.11 -11.55
CA GLU A 49 32.84 -29.31 -11.76
C GLU A 49 33.00 -30.24 -10.56
N ASN A 50 31.91 -30.82 -10.05
CA ASN A 50 31.94 -32.18 -9.56
C ASN A 50 30.54 -32.78 -9.34
N GLY A 51 30.29 -33.88 -10.03
CA GLY A 51 29.64 -35.05 -9.45
C GLY A 51 28.11 -35.06 -9.45
N VAL A 52 27.56 -35.50 -10.58
CA VAL A 52 26.24 -36.15 -10.61
C VAL A 52 26.33 -37.40 -9.73
N ASN A 53 25.74 -37.34 -8.52
CA ASN A 53 25.46 -38.53 -7.73
C ASN A 53 23.96 -38.85 -7.83
N GLU A 54 23.73 -40.06 -8.31
CA GLU A 54 22.42 -40.72 -8.40
C GLU A 54 21.68 -40.63 -7.04
N MET A 55 20.57 -39.94 -7.02
CA MET A 55 19.60 -40.04 -5.92
C MET A 55 18.90 -41.39 -6.03
N ASN A 56 19.33 -42.33 -5.24
CA ASN A 56 18.63 -43.55 -4.91
C ASN A 56 17.17 -43.25 -4.53
N ASN A 57 16.26 -43.74 -5.33
CA ASN A 57 14.84 -43.89 -4.98
C ASN A 57 14.69 -44.84 -3.81
N ASN A 58 14.76 -44.34 -2.59
CA ASN A 58 14.29 -45.01 -1.41
C ASN A 58 12.91 -44.42 -1.08
N SER A 59 11.85 -45.05 -1.60
CA SER A 59 10.46 -44.84 -1.19
C SER A 59 10.25 -45.39 0.23
N GLY A 60 10.92 -44.77 1.20
CA GLY A 60 10.61 -44.86 2.61
C GLY A 60 9.40 -44.02 2.91
N ASN A 61 8.37 -44.64 3.45
CA ASN A 61 7.14 -44.08 3.96
C ASN A 61 7.47 -43.02 5.05
N ASP A 62 7.75 -41.79 4.67
CA ASP A 62 7.98 -40.66 5.57
C ASP A 62 6.63 -40.29 6.22
N LYS A 63 6.27 -41.08 7.24
CA LYS A 63 5.09 -40.84 8.06
C LYS A 63 5.35 -39.58 8.88
N THR A 64 4.91 -38.46 8.40
CA THR A 64 4.97 -37.17 9.15
C THR A 64 4.43 -37.41 10.55
N MET A 65 5.27 -37.16 11.57
CA MET A 65 4.90 -37.29 12.98
C MET A 65 3.62 -36.52 13.26
N THR A 66 2.69 -37.11 13.99
CA THR A 66 1.41 -36.49 14.38
C THR A 66 1.41 -36.14 15.87
N ILE A 67 0.49 -35.24 16.27
CA ILE A 67 0.30 -34.92 17.70
C ILE A 67 0.02 -36.16 18.56
N HIS A 68 -0.59 -37.20 17.99
CA HIS A 68 -0.85 -38.47 18.65
C HIS A 68 0.43 -39.29 18.85
N ASP A 69 1.37 -39.19 17.93
CA ASP A 69 2.66 -39.86 18.05
C ASP A 69 3.49 -39.21 19.16
N VAL A 70 3.57 -37.86 19.19
CA VAL A 70 4.20 -37.09 20.28
C VAL A 70 3.57 -37.47 21.66
N ALA A 71 2.25 -37.51 21.71
CA ALA A 71 1.51 -37.86 22.92
C ALA A 71 1.85 -39.27 23.42
N ARG A 72 1.93 -40.24 22.52
CA ARG A 72 2.26 -41.64 22.81
C ARG A 72 3.68 -41.76 23.33
N GLU A 73 4.66 -41.15 22.68
CA GLU A 73 6.07 -41.21 23.08
C GLU A 73 6.31 -40.57 24.46
N LEU A 74 5.62 -39.48 24.75
CA LEU A 74 5.77 -38.79 26.04
C LEU A 74 4.84 -39.30 27.13
N GLY A 75 3.96 -40.28 26.85
CA GLY A 75 3.02 -40.83 27.82
C GLY A 75 1.97 -39.82 28.33
N VAL A 76 1.56 -38.91 27.48
CA VAL A 76 0.58 -37.85 27.80
C VAL A 76 -0.61 -37.91 26.83
N SER A 77 -1.68 -37.18 27.10
CA SER A 77 -2.80 -37.07 26.13
C SER A 77 -2.48 -36.10 25.00
N ALA A 78 -3.03 -36.29 23.80
CA ALA A 78 -2.91 -35.36 22.69
C ALA A 78 -3.39 -33.95 23.07
N SER A 79 -4.40 -33.83 23.93
CA SER A 79 -4.87 -32.56 24.47
C SER A 79 -3.83 -31.89 25.38
N THR A 80 -2.98 -32.65 26.08
CA THR A 80 -1.89 -32.12 26.88
C THR A 80 -0.80 -31.56 25.98
N VAL A 81 -0.43 -32.28 24.90
CA VAL A 81 0.50 -31.79 23.88
C VAL A 81 0.00 -30.50 23.24
N SER A 82 -1.28 -30.48 22.81
CA SER A 82 -1.92 -29.29 22.24
C SER A 82 -1.88 -28.07 23.17
N ARG A 83 -2.11 -28.27 24.48
CA ARG A 83 -2.01 -27.22 25.49
C ARG A 83 -0.57 -26.74 25.68
N ALA A 84 0.41 -27.62 25.63
CA ALA A 84 1.82 -27.25 25.73
C ALA A 84 2.23 -26.34 24.58
N ILE A 85 1.83 -26.70 23.36
CA ILE A 85 2.11 -25.93 22.12
C ILE A 85 1.39 -24.58 22.12
N SER A 86 0.06 -24.59 22.40
CA SER A 86 -0.75 -23.37 22.34
C SER A 86 -0.53 -22.40 23.51
N GLY A 87 0.14 -22.82 24.57
CA GLY A 87 0.27 -22.04 25.79
C GLY A 87 -1.03 -21.83 26.58
N LYS A 88 -2.17 -22.36 26.09
CA LYS A 88 -3.51 -22.18 26.67
C LYS A 88 -3.88 -23.34 27.59
N GLY A 89 -4.51 -23.05 28.74
CA GLY A 89 -4.97 -24.06 29.70
C GLY A 89 -3.93 -24.39 30.78
N ARG A 90 -4.39 -25.15 31.82
CA ARG A 90 -3.51 -25.55 32.92
C ARG A 90 -2.67 -26.76 32.53
N ILE A 91 -1.37 -26.58 32.53
CA ILE A 91 -0.36 -27.62 32.37
C ILE A 91 0.82 -27.29 33.30
N GLY A 92 1.42 -28.31 33.96
CA GLY A 92 2.61 -28.12 34.81
C GLY A 92 3.80 -27.65 33.96
N ALA A 93 4.60 -26.71 34.48
CA ALA A 93 5.76 -26.16 33.77
C ALA A 93 6.72 -27.26 33.29
N ALA A 94 7.11 -28.21 34.16
CA ALA A 94 7.99 -29.31 33.81
C ALA A 94 7.43 -30.22 32.69
N THR A 95 6.11 -30.44 32.65
CA THR A 95 5.47 -31.22 31.56
C THR A 95 5.49 -30.44 30.26
N ARG A 96 5.26 -29.13 30.31
CA ARG A 96 5.32 -28.25 29.16
C ARG A 96 6.70 -28.21 28.54
N ASP A 97 7.71 -27.98 29.37
CA ASP A 97 9.11 -27.89 28.93
C ASP A 97 9.58 -29.21 28.31
N ARG A 98 9.20 -30.36 28.88
CA ARG A 98 9.49 -31.69 28.32
C ARG A 98 8.85 -31.89 26.94
N ILE A 99 7.61 -31.44 26.76
CA ILE A 99 6.92 -31.56 25.48
C ILE A 99 7.56 -30.65 24.44
N LEU A 100 7.86 -29.40 24.77
CA LEU A 100 8.48 -28.46 23.85
C LEU A 100 9.88 -28.90 23.43
N ALA A 101 10.69 -29.38 24.36
CA ALA A 101 12.03 -29.93 24.07
C ALA A 101 11.94 -31.14 23.11
N TYR A 102 10.99 -32.08 23.34
CA TYR A 102 10.79 -33.20 22.43
C TYR A 102 10.38 -32.78 21.03
N ILE A 103 9.47 -31.77 20.90
CA ILE A 103 9.01 -31.21 19.64
C ILE A 103 10.19 -30.59 18.88
N GLU A 104 11.03 -29.83 19.55
CA GLU A 104 12.20 -29.19 18.96
C GLU A 104 13.23 -30.23 18.48
N GLU A 105 13.54 -31.23 19.33
CA GLU A 105 14.51 -32.30 19.02
C GLU A 105 14.09 -33.14 17.81
N HIS A 106 12.77 -33.38 17.64
CA HIS A 106 12.26 -34.30 16.59
C HIS A 106 11.66 -33.54 15.40
N GLY A 107 11.77 -32.20 15.36
CA GLY A 107 11.28 -31.37 14.25
C GLY A 107 9.78 -31.54 14.01
N PHE A 108 9.00 -31.77 15.09
CA PHE A 108 7.54 -31.85 14.93
C PHE A 108 6.93 -30.48 14.75
N TYR A 109 6.29 -30.28 13.60
CA TYR A 109 5.48 -29.10 13.32
C TYR A 109 4.01 -29.46 13.35
N PRO A 110 3.20 -28.82 14.23
CA PRO A 110 1.76 -29.05 14.26
C PRO A 110 1.14 -28.78 12.89
N ASN A 111 0.29 -29.67 12.44
CA ASN A 111 -0.41 -29.50 11.17
C ASN A 111 -1.30 -28.24 11.23
N ALA A 112 -0.94 -27.21 10.43
CA ALA A 112 -1.65 -25.93 10.37
C ALA A 112 -3.15 -26.12 10.01
N ALA A 113 -3.47 -27.10 9.15
CA ALA A 113 -4.86 -27.41 8.82
C ALA A 113 -5.65 -27.97 10.02
N ALA A 114 -5.02 -28.80 10.86
CA ALA A 114 -5.66 -29.33 12.08
C ALA A 114 -5.82 -28.22 13.13
N GLN A 115 -4.85 -27.32 13.26
CA GLN A 115 -4.95 -26.15 14.15
C GLN A 115 -6.04 -25.18 13.68
N SER A 116 -6.08 -24.87 12.41
CA SER A 116 -7.08 -24.02 11.77
C SER A 116 -8.50 -24.56 12.01
N LEU A 117 -8.68 -25.90 11.87
CA LEU A 117 -9.95 -26.54 12.13
C LEU A 117 -10.36 -26.44 13.63
N ALA A 118 -9.40 -26.63 14.55
CA ALA A 118 -9.65 -26.56 15.98
C ALA A 118 -9.94 -25.13 16.47
N GLN A 119 -9.34 -24.13 15.86
CA GLN A 119 -9.46 -22.72 16.23
C GLN A 119 -10.52 -21.98 15.40
N SER A 120 -11.09 -22.62 14.36
CA SER A 120 -11.98 -22.00 13.35
C SER A 120 -11.36 -20.74 12.73
N ARG A 121 -10.02 -20.70 12.62
CA ARG A 121 -9.23 -19.62 12.03
C ARG A 121 -8.17 -20.18 11.11
N THR A 122 -7.91 -19.45 10.02
CA THR A 122 -6.92 -19.85 9.02
C THR A 122 -5.54 -19.22 9.27
N ASN A 123 -5.50 -18.17 10.07
CA ASN A 123 -4.37 -17.26 10.23
C ASN A 123 -3.86 -16.70 8.89
N ASN A 124 -4.77 -16.54 7.94
CA ASN A 124 -4.49 -15.89 6.66
C ASN A 124 -5.42 -14.69 6.48
N ILE A 125 -4.89 -13.62 5.93
CA ILE A 125 -5.66 -12.49 5.43
C ILE A 125 -5.41 -12.32 3.93
N ALA A 126 -6.40 -11.80 3.19
CA ALA A 126 -6.19 -11.46 1.79
C ALA A 126 -5.98 -9.96 1.62
N ILE A 127 -5.02 -9.58 0.80
CA ILE A 127 -4.88 -8.22 0.28
C ILE A 127 -5.35 -8.19 -1.17
N ILE A 128 -6.34 -7.36 -1.46
CA ILE A 128 -6.96 -7.26 -2.77
C ILE A 128 -6.36 -6.08 -3.50
N LEU A 129 -5.58 -6.37 -4.53
CA LEU A 129 -4.92 -5.37 -5.37
C LEU A 129 -5.69 -5.21 -6.69
N PRO A 130 -5.72 -4.03 -7.29
CA PRO A 130 -6.29 -3.87 -8.62
C PRO A 130 -5.43 -4.60 -9.65
N GLU A 131 -6.10 -5.22 -10.64
CA GLU A 131 -5.45 -5.69 -11.85
C GLU A 131 -5.08 -4.47 -12.70
N VAL A 132 -3.81 -4.09 -12.66
CA VAL A 132 -3.26 -3.05 -13.53
C VAL A 132 -2.08 -3.65 -14.26
N ASN A 133 -1.99 -3.42 -15.56
CA ASN A 133 -0.87 -3.86 -16.39
C ASN A 133 0.47 -3.29 -15.91
N THR A 134 0.43 -2.39 -14.95
CA THR A 134 1.52 -1.56 -14.44
C THR A 134 1.60 -1.58 -12.91
N LEU A 135 1.31 -2.71 -12.23
CA LEU A 135 1.51 -2.81 -10.77
C LEU A 135 2.94 -2.42 -10.36
N VAL A 136 3.92 -2.70 -11.23
CA VAL A 136 5.32 -2.29 -11.06
C VAL A 136 5.47 -0.77 -11.08
N ASP A 137 4.62 -0.09 -11.85
CA ASP A 137 4.66 1.37 -12.03
C ASP A 137 3.81 2.11 -10.98
N MET A 138 3.20 1.39 -10.04
CA MET A 138 2.39 1.96 -8.97
C MET A 138 2.94 1.58 -7.58
N PRO A 139 3.99 2.26 -7.10
CA PRO A 139 4.68 1.94 -5.83
C PRO A 139 3.77 1.96 -4.61
N PHE A 140 2.64 2.66 -4.68
CA PHE A 140 1.64 2.73 -3.61
C PHE A 140 1.25 1.34 -3.10
N PHE A 141 0.86 0.42 -4.01
CA PHE A 141 0.34 -0.89 -3.62
C PHE A 141 1.40 -1.76 -2.94
N HIS A 142 2.63 -1.77 -3.48
CA HIS A 142 3.73 -2.51 -2.87
C HIS A 142 4.09 -1.93 -1.49
N THR A 143 4.17 -0.61 -1.38
CA THR A 143 4.50 0.05 -0.11
C THR A 143 3.43 -0.19 0.95
N CYS A 144 2.14 -0.18 0.56
CA CYS A 144 1.03 -0.52 1.44
C CYS A 144 1.11 -2.00 1.88
N MET A 145 1.36 -2.91 0.93
CA MET A 145 1.48 -4.35 1.20
C MET A 145 2.60 -4.66 2.19
N TYR A 146 3.76 -4.00 2.10
CA TYR A 146 4.84 -4.15 3.09
C TYR A 146 4.39 -3.75 4.50
N GLY A 147 3.61 -2.67 4.63
CA GLY A 147 3.06 -2.29 5.94
C GLY A 147 2.06 -3.32 6.48
N VAL A 148 1.24 -3.91 5.60
CA VAL A 148 0.32 -5.00 5.97
C VAL A 148 1.09 -6.24 6.41
N GLU A 149 2.13 -6.63 5.66
CA GLU A 149 2.95 -7.81 5.92
C GLU A 149 3.65 -7.73 7.28
N GLU A 150 4.25 -6.59 7.61
CA GLU A 150 4.94 -6.38 8.87
C GLU A 150 4.03 -6.64 10.09
N VAL A 151 2.78 -6.17 10.03
CA VAL A 151 1.82 -6.38 11.13
C VAL A 151 1.25 -7.80 11.10
N ALA A 152 1.00 -8.36 9.93
CA ALA A 152 0.50 -9.72 9.77
C ALA A 152 1.50 -10.72 10.36
N GLN A 153 2.77 -10.64 9.96
CA GLN A 153 3.86 -11.50 10.44
C GLN A 153 4.03 -11.40 11.96
N ALA A 154 3.99 -10.18 12.53
CA ALA A 154 4.11 -9.97 13.97
C ALA A 154 2.93 -10.58 14.78
N ASN A 155 1.85 -10.99 14.12
CA ASN A 155 0.66 -11.59 14.73
C ASN A 155 0.42 -13.04 14.25
N ASP A 156 1.41 -13.70 13.65
CA ASP A 156 1.33 -15.07 13.11
C ASP A 156 0.26 -15.23 12.01
N TYR A 157 0.09 -14.21 11.15
CA TYR A 157 -0.76 -14.25 9.98
C TYR A 157 0.04 -14.23 8.69
N ASP A 158 -0.39 -15.05 7.71
CA ASP A 158 0.12 -15.02 6.34
C ASP A 158 -0.77 -14.14 5.45
N ILE A 159 -0.17 -13.61 4.36
CA ILE A 159 -0.87 -12.78 3.39
C ILE A 159 -1.11 -13.56 2.10
N ILE A 160 -2.35 -13.56 1.63
CA ILE A 160 -2.73 -14.03 0.30
C ILE A 160 -2.98 -12.82 -0.60
N VAL A 161 -2.14 -12.64 -1.61
CA VAL A 161 -2.31 -11.57 -2.59
C VAL A 161 -3.30 -12.01 -3.66
N VAL A 162 -4.30 -11.16 -3.92
CA VAL A 162 -5.31 -11.37 -4.97
C VAL A 162 -5.39 -10.13 -5.85
N THR A 163 -5.17 -10.30 -7.14
CA THR A 163 -5.37 -9.23 -8.13
C THR A 163 -6.75 -9.35 -8.78
N THR A 164 -7.44 -8.24 -8.95
CA THR A 164 -8.79 -8.19 -9.51
C THR A 164 -9.01 -6.94 -10.36
N ASN A 165 -9.91 -7.06 -11.34
CA ASN A 165 -10.32 -5.94 -12.22
C ASN A 165 -11.45 -5.06 -11.66
N GLY A 166 -11.83 -5.26 -10.40
CA GLY A 166 -12.91 -4.50 -9.75
C GLY A 166 -14.33 -5.01 -10.04
N ASN A 167 -14.51 -5.99 -10.92
CA ASN A 167 -15.82 -6.47 -11.37
C ASN A 167 -16.10 -7.95 -11.12
N ASP A 168 -15.06 -8.77 -10.94
CA ASP A 168 -15.17 -10.21 -10.76
C ASP A 168 -14.98 -10.61 -9.29
N THR A 169 -16.04 -11.05 -8.63
CA THR A 169 -16.00 -11.53 -7.24
C THR A 169 -15.51 -12.97 -7.09
N LYS A 170 -15.36 -13.73 -8.18
CA LYS A 170 -14.99 -15.16 -8.14
C LYS A 170 -13.69 -15.45 -7.38
N PRO A 171 -12.60 -14.64 -7.50
CA PRO A 171 -11.40 -14.87 -6.70
C PRO A 171 -11.68 -14.81 -5.20
N LEU A 172 -12.49 -13.84 -4.75
CA LEU A 172 -12.89 -13.68 -3.35
C LEU A 172 -13.81 -14.82 -2.91
N GLU A 173 -14.79 -15.18 -3.75
CA GLU A 173 -15.70 -16.32 -3.50
C GLU A 173 -14.91 -17.61 -3.28
N ARG A 174 -13.91 -17.88 -4.10
CA ARG A 174 -13.04 -19.06 -3.98
C ARG A 174 -12.33 -19.09 -2.62
N LEU A 175 -11.78 -17.97 -2.17
CA LEU A 175 -11.10 -17.89 -0.87
C LEU A 175 -12.07 -18.15 0.28
N ILE A 176 -13.25 -17.53 0.25
CA ILE A 176 -14.27 -17.64 1.29
C ILE A 176 -14.84 -19.08 1.33
N LYS A 177 -15.25 -19.61 0.16
CA LYS A 177 -15.81 -20.97 0.04
C LYS A 177 -14.84 -22.04 0.56
N ASN A 178 -13.56 -21.86 0.29
CA ASN A 178 -12.50 -22.79 0.70
C ASN A 178 -11.95 -22.49 2.10
N ARG A 179 -12.52 -21.54 2.82
CA ARG A 179 -12.08 -21.12 4.16
C ARG A 179 -10.57 -20.87 4.18
N LYS A 180 -10.07 -20.03 3.27
CA LYS A 180 -8.63 -19.75 3.13
C LYS A 180 -8.18 -18.49 3.84
N VAL A 181 -9.10 -17.63 4.26
CA VAL A 181 -8.82 -16.33 4.88
C VAL A 181 -9.81 -16.02 6.00
N ASP A 182 -9.34 -15.30 7.00
CA ASP A 182 -10.12 -14.80 8.14
C ASP A 182 -10.66 -13.39 7.90
N GLY A 183 -10.05 -12.65 6.98
CA GLY A 183 -10.44 -11.30 6.60
C GLY A 183 -9.75 -10.80 5.35
N MET A 184 -10.12 -9.59 4.89
CA MET A 184 -9.62 -9.02 3.64
C MET A 184 -9.32 -7.53 3.77
N ILE A 185 -8.29 -7.05 3.07
CA ILE A 185 -7.96 -5.63 2.91
C ILE A 185 -8.18 -5.24 1.45
N LEU A 186 -9.09 -4.29 1.19
CA LEU A 186 -9.34 -3.72 -0.12
C LEU A 186 -8.46 -2.49 -0.30
N THR A 187 -7.48 -2.53 -1.21
CA THR A 187 -6.51 -1.43 -1.39
C THR A 187 -6.99 -0.34 -2.34
N ARG A 188 -8.15 -0.51 -2.95
CA ARG A 188 -8.82 0.49 -3.79
C ARG A 188 -10.31 0.43 -3.57
N THR A 189 -10.94 1.59 -3.49
CA THR A 189 -12.39 1.73 -3.29
C THR A 189 -13.03 2.46 -4.46
N TYR A 190 -14.23 2.03 -4.81
CA TYR A 190 -15.06 2.62 -5.86
C TYR A 190 -16.39 3.09 -5.28
N GLU A 191 -17.06 4.05 -5.91
CA GLU A 191 -18.36 4.55 -5.46
C GLU A 191 -19.40 3.43 -5.34
N ASN A 192 -19.46 2.53 -6.32
CA ASN A 192 -20.35 1.37 -6.34
C ASN A 192 -19.55 0.06 -6.27
N ASP A 193 -18.81 -0.12 -5.18
CA ASP A 193 -17.89 -1.23 -5.02
C ASP A 193 -18.61 -2.56 -4.85
N LYS A 194 -18.38 -3.48 -5.79
CA LYS A 194 -18.98 -4.83 -5.77
C LYS A 194 -18.38 -5.71 -4.69
N TYR A 195 -17.09 -5.51 -4.36
CA TYR A 195 -16.43 -6.30 -3.32
C TYR A 195 -16.96 -5.95 -1.95
N VAL A 196 -17.15 -4.66 -1.66
CA VAL A 196 -17.76 -4.20 -0.41
C VAL A 196 -19.14 -4.82 -0.24
N LYS A 197 -20.00 -4.72 -1.27
CA LYS A 197 -21.35 -5.33 -1.24
C LYS A 197 -21.29 -6.84 -1.01
N PHE A 198 -20.39 -7.52 -1.69
CA PHE A 198 -20.21 -8.96 -1.58
C PHE A 198 -19.71 -9.38 -0.18
N LEU A 199 -18.68 -8.71 0.35
CA LEU A 199 -18.11 -9.02 1.66
C LEU A 199 -19.09 -8.76 2.80
N LYS A 200 -19.88 -7.66 2.74
CA LYS A 200 -20.97 -7.39 3.67
C LYS A 200 -22.00 -8.55 3.67
N GLN A 201 -22.46 -8.99 2.48
CA GLN A 201 -23.41 -10.11 2.36
C GLN A 201 -22.86 -11.41 2.93
N LYS A 202 -21.55 -11.65 2.81
CA LYS A 202 -20.89 -12.85 3.34
C LYS A 202 -20.44 -12.72 4.79
N GLN A 203 -20.62 -11.56 5.40
CA GLN A 203 -20.20 -11.26 6.77
C GLN A 203 -18.72 -11.56 7.02
N ILE A 204 -17.87 -11.31 6.03
CA ILE A 204 -16.42 -11.45 6.13
C ILE A 204 -15.83 -10.15 6.67
N PRO A 205 -14.99 -10.18 7.73
CA PRO A 205 -14.27 -9.00 8.19
C PRO A 205 -13.42 -8.41 7.06
N PHE A 206 -13.56 -7.11 6.82
CA PHE A 206 -12.72 -6.42 5.84
C PHE A 206 -12.50 -4.96 6.22
N VAL A 207 -11.37 -4.42 5.76
CA VAL A 207 -11.01 -3.01 5.87
C VAL A 207 -10.82 -2.44 4.48
N ALA A 208 -11.39 -1.27 4.23
CA ALA A 208 -11.16 -0.50 3.02
C ALA A 208 -10.00 0.49 3.23
N VAL A 209 -9.00 0.43 2.37
CA VAL A 209 -7.94 1.44 2.27
C VAL A 209 -8.43 2.55 1.34
N GLY A 210 -8.61 3.74 1.91
CA GLY A 210 -9.23 4.86 1.24
C GLY A 210 -10.67 5.11 1.70
N LYS A 211 -11.17 6.30 1.37
CA LYS A 211 -12.54 6.71 1.71
C LYS A 211 -13.58 5.82 1.02
N PHE A 212 -14.66 5.54 1.74
CA PHE A 212 -15.85 4.88 1.21
C PHE A 212 -17.10 5.69 1.61
N PRO A 213 -18.16 5.74 0.77
CA PRO A 213 -19.35 6.56 1.07
C PRO A 213 -20.13 6.10 2.28
N ASP A 214 -20.26 4.78 2.49
CA ASP A 214 -21.07 4.20 3.57
C ASP A 214 -20.34 4.28 4.91
N ASP A 215 -21.03 4.75 5.93
CA ASP A 215 -20.48 4.91 7.28
C ASP A 215 -20.29 3.56 8.02
N ASP A 216 -20.94 2.48 7.56
CA ASP A 216 -20.83 1.14 8.12
C ASP A 216 -19.68 0.30 7.52
N VAL A 217 -18.80 0.92 6.74
CA VAL A 217 -17.57 0.31 6.21
C VAL A 217 -16.38 0.79 7.02
N VAL A 218 -15.67 -0.15 7.64
CA VAL A 218 -14.43 0.17 8.34
C VAL A 218 -13.37 0.59 7.33
N GLN A 219 -12.88 1.82 7.44
CA GLN A 219 -11.98 2.44 6.47
C GLN A 219 -10.78 3.10 7.16
N VAL A 220 -9.63 3.00 6.51
CA VAL A 220 -8.37 3.64 6.90
C VAL A 220 -7.86 4.44 5.71
N ASP A 221 -7.68 5.74 5.88
CA ASP A 221 -7.27 6.65 4.78
C ASP A 221 -6.43 7.81 5.32
N HIS A 222 -5.80 8.53 4.41
CA HIS A 222 -5.27 9.88 4.65
C HIS A 222 -6.33 10.93 4.29
N ASP A 223 -6.22 12.14 4.82
CA ASP A 223 -7.09 13.25 4.42
C ASP A 223 -6.73 13.77 3.01
N ASN A 224 -7.08 12.98 1.98
CA ASN A 224 -6.81 13.34 0.59
C ASN A 224 -7.50 14.66 0.17
N VAL A 225 -8.68 14.97 0.73
CA VAL A 225 -9.40 16.22 0.44
C VAL A 225 -8.65 17.41 1.03
N GLY A 226 -8.36 17.35 2.32
CA GLY A 226 -7.64 18.41 3.03
C GLY A 226 -6.24 18.65 2.48
N ALA A 227 -5.49 17.58 2.22
CA ALA A 227 -4.14 17.65 1.68
C ALA A 227 -4.11 18.29 0.29
N CYS A 228 -4.99 17.87 -0.63
CA CYS A 228 -5.07 18.46 -1.97
C CYS A 228 -5.51 19.94 -1.91
N LYS A 229 -6.49 20.25 -1.06
CA LYS A 229 -6.90 21.65 -0.82
C LYS A 229 -5.75 22.51 -0.31
N GLU A 230 -4.93 21.98 0.59
CA GLU A 230 -3.77 22.70 1.11
C GLU A 230 -2.70 22.89 0.04
N LEU A 231 -2.39 21.86 -0.75
CA LEU A 231 -1.47 21.95 -1.87
C LEU A 231 -1.86 23.08 -2.82
N VAL A 232 -3.10 23.11 -3.27
CA VAL A 232 -3.62 24.16 -4.18
C VAL A 232 -3.58 25.54 -3.52
N THR A 233 -3.90 25.62 -2.21
CA THR A 233 -3.80 26.88 -1.45
C THR A 233 -2.36 27.40 -1.40
N VAL A 234 -1.39 26.51 -1.24
CA VAL A 234 0.05 26.86 -1.30
C VAL A 234 0.45 27.36 -2.70
N LEU A 235 -0.05 26.72 -3.76
CA LEU A 235 0.19 27.18 -5.14
C LEU A 235 -0.37 28.59 -5.35
N PHE A 236 -1.57 28.90 -4.87
CA PHE A 236 -2.13 30.25 -4.90
C PHE A 236 -1.31 31.27 -4.10
N ALA A 237 -0.81 30.88 -2.90
CA ALA A 237 0.04 31.74 -2.09
C ALA A 237 1.38 32.06 -2.77
N LYS A 238 1.83 31.19 -3.69
CA LYS A 238 3.02 31.42 -4.55
C LYS A 238 2.72 32.29 -5.77
N GLY A 239 1.51 32.82 -5.90
CA GLY A 239 1.10 33.71 -6.99
C GLY A 239 0.58 33.00 -8.22
N ILE A 240 0.49 31.67 -8.23
CA ILE A 240 -0.06 30.91 -9.35
C ILE A 240 -1.59 31.09 -9.37
N GLN A 241 -2.13 31.48 -10.51
CA GLN A 241 -3.56 31.81 -10.66
C GLN A 241 -4.30 30.72 -11.45
N ASN A 242 -3.71 30.30 -12.56
CA ASN A 242 -4.32 29.39 -13.52
C ASN A 242 -3.72 27.99 -13.37
N ILE A 243 -4.44 27.13 -12.63
CA ILE A 243 -4.01 25.75 -12.38
C ILE A 243 -4.93 24.82 -13.17
N ALA A 244 -4.37 24.01 -14.08
CA ALA A 244 -5.10 22.92 -14.71
C ALA A 244 -5.07 21.68 -13.81
N TYR A 245 -6.17 20.93 -13.77
CA TYR A 245 -6.26 19.64 -13.09
C TYR A 245 -6.29 18.51 -14.11
N LEU A 246 -5.37 17.56 -14.01
CA LEU A 246 -5.31 16.37 -14.83
C LEU A 246 -5.53 15.13 -13.96
N GLY A 247 -6.62 14.43 -14.23
CA GLY A 247 -7.04 13.25 -13.48
C GLY A 247 -7.60 12.14 -14.36
N SER A 248 -7.84 10.99 -13.74
CA SER A 248 -8.39 9.80 -14.39
C SER A 248 -9.71 9.38 -13.74
N ASN A 249 -10.09 8.12 -13.92
CA ASN A 249 -11.36 7.52 -13.51
C ASN A 249 -11.94 8.05 -12.18
N MET A 250 -13.01 8.81 -12.25
CA MET A 250 -13.71 9.41 -11.12
C MET A 250 -14.58 8.42 -10.33
N ASP A 251 -14.74 7.17 -10.78
CA ASP A 251 -15.38 6.12 -9.97
C ASP A 251 -14.51 5.70 -8.79
N GLN A 252 -13.20 5.95 -8.86
CA GLN A 252 -12.28 5.70 -7.76
C GLN A 252 -12.41 6.81 -6.70
N MET A 253 -12.67 6.43 -5.46
CA MET A 253 -12.94 7.38 -4.38
C MET A 253 -11.77 8.32 -4.09
N VAL A 254 -10.53 7.83 -4.15
CA VAL A 254 -9.33 8.67 -3.96
C VAL A 254 -9.25 9.80 -5.00
N ASN A 255 -9.65 9.53 -6.24
CA ASN A 255 -9.63 10.50 -7.33
C ASN A 255 -10.67 11.61 -7.07
N ARG A 256 -11.87 11.23 -6.65
CA ARG A 256 -12.91 12.18 -6.22
C ARG A 256 -12.45 13.04 -5.05
N CYS A 257 -11.82 12.44 -4.03
CA CYS A 257 -11.32 13.19 -2.88
C CYS A 257 -10.28 14.23 -3.28
N ARG A 258 -9.35 13.88 -4.15
CA ARG A 258 -8.32 14.81 -4.64
C ARG A 258 -8.94 15.93 -5.46
N TYR A 259 -9.86 15.61 -6.36
CA TYR A 259 -10.60 16.61 -7.14
C TYR A 259 -11.45 17.52 -6.25
N GLN A 260 -12.17 16.96 -5.28
CA GLN A 260 -12.92 17.73 -4.29
C GLN A 260 -12.02 18.72 -3.55
N GLY A 261 -10.82 18.30 -3.13
CA GLY A 261 -9.84 19.18 -2.49
C GLY A 261 -9.41 20.35 -3.40
N TYR A 262 -9.20 20.08 -4.69
CA TYR A 262 -8.90 21.09 -5.68
C TYR A 262 -10.05 22.11 -5.80
N GLU A 263 -11.31 21.67 -5.95
CA GLU A 263 -12.49 22.55 -6.01
C GLU A 263 -12.67 23.37 -4.72
N GLU A 264 -12.47 22.72 -3.56
CA GLU A 264 -12.58 23.41 -2.26
C GLU A 264 -11.55 24.51 -2.07
N ALA A 265 -10.34 24.36 -2.63
CA ALA A 265 -9.31 25.39 -2.59
C ALA A 265 -9.74 26.63 -3.39
N TYR A 266 -10.29 26.44 -4.58
CA TYR A 266 -10.85 27.55 -5.39
C TYR A 266 -12.00 28.23 -4.66
N ARG A 267 -12.94 27.48 -4.10
CA ARG A 267 -14.08 28.01 -3.34
C ARG A 267 -13.62 28.81 -2.12
N LYS A 268 -12.68 28.26 -1.31
CA LYS A 268 -12.13 28.92 -0.14
C LYS A 268 -11.36 30.19 -0.50
N GLY A 269 -10.63 30.17 -1.60
CA GLY A 269 -9.90 31.31 -2.15
C GLY A 269 -10.80 32.36 -2.83
N LYS A 270 -12.12 32.13 -2.90
CA LYS A 270 -13.09 32.96 -3.65
C LYS A 270 -12.67 33.19 -5.11
N ARG A 271 -12.10 32.15 -5.72
CA ARG A 271 -11.62 32.13 -7.11
C ARG A 271 -12.62 31.40 -7.99
N LYS A 272 -12.78 31.86 -9.23
CA LYS A 272 -13.60 31.16 -10.22
C LYS A 272 -12.79 29.99 -10.79
N LEU A 273 -13.31 28.77 -10.65
CA LEU A 273 -12.77 27.60 -11.30
C LEU A 273 -13.11 27.64 -12.79
N ASN A 274 -12.10 27.51 -13.65
CA ASN A 274 -12.32 27.34 -15.10
C ASN A 274 -12.43 25.85 -15.41
N GLN A 275 -13.60 25.38 -15.78
CA GLN A 275 -13.86 23.97 -16.11
C GLN A 275 -13.15 23.50 -17.38
N ASP A 276 -12.80 24.40 -18.30
CA ASP A 276 -12.03 24.06 -19.50
C ASP A 276 -10.59 23.60 -19.19
N LEU A 277 -10.13 23.84 -17.96
CA LEU A 277 -8.81 23.42 -17.46
C LEU A 277 -8.88 22.13 -16.61
N VAL A 278 -10.02 21.45 -16.60
CA VAL A 278 -10.26 20.26 -15.79
C VAL A 278 -10.45 19.03 -16.68
N TYR A 279 -9.56 18.07 -16.56
CA TYR A 279 -9.57 16.81 -17.29
C TYR A 279 -9.69 15.66 -16.28
N THR A 280 -10.78 14.90 -16.29
CA THR A 280 -11.07 13.87 -15.27
C THR A 280 -11.16 12.44 -15.80
N ASP A 281 -10.99 12.24 -17.11
CA ASP A 281 -11.16 10.94 -17.76
C ASP A 281 -9.93 10.50 -18.56
N LEU A 282 -8.73 10.90 -18.11
CA LEU A 282 -7.48 10.59 -18.79
C LEU A 282 -7.09 9.12 -18.53
N SER A 283 -7.65 8.20 -19.32
CA SER A 283 -7.47 6.76 -19.15
C SER A 283 -6.27 6.17 -19.89
N SER A 284 -5.58 6.98 -20.69
CA SER A 284 -4.43 6.54 -21.47
C SER A 284 -3.36 7.63 -21.59
N ARG A 285 -2.12 7.21 -21.82
CA ARG A 285 -1.01 8.11 -22.11
C ARG A 285 -1.33 9.09 -23.25
N ALA A 286 -1.93 8.61 -24.34
CA ALA A 286 -2.28 9.48 -25.48
C ALA A 286 -3.23 10.59 -25.08
N MET A 287 -4.19 10.33 -24.17
CA MET A 287 -5.10 11.35 -23.66
C MET A 287 -4.38 12.37 -22.80
N VAL A 288 -3.46 11.95 -21.93
CA VAL A 288 -2.62 12.86 -21.12
C VAL A 288 -1.76 13.72 -22.04
N GLU A 289 -1.10 13.15 -23.03
CA GLU A 289 -0.27 13.89 -23.98
C GLU A 289 -1.08 14.94 -24.77
N LYS A 290 -2.29 14.59 -25.21
CA LYS A 290 -3.19 15.52 -25.88
C LYS A 290 -3.60 16.67 -24.97
N ALA A 291 -4.00 16.39 -23.73
CA ALA A 291 -4.36 17.42 -22.76
C ALA A 291 -3.20 18.38 -22.51
N VAL A 292 -1.96 17.88 -22.38
CA VAL A 292 -0.76 18.73 -22.22
C VAL A 292 -0.52 19.61 -23.45
N GLU A 293 -0.75 19.11 -24.67
CA GLU A 293 -0.64 19.91 -25.90
C GLU A 293 -1.67 21.07 -25.92
N GLU A 294 -2.91 20.81 -25.56
CA GLU A 294 -3.97 21.81 -25.45
C GLU A 294 -3.64 22.89 -24.42
N LEU A 295 -3.07 22.48 -23.28
CA LEU A 295 -2.73 23.39 -22.19
C LEU A 295 -1.52 24.31 -22.48
N LYS A 296 -0.65 23.95 -23.43
CA LYS A 296 0.56 24.74 -23.73
C LYS A 296 0.29 26.23 -24.00
N ASN A 297 -0.80 26.52 -24.67
CA ASN A 297 -1.15 27.89 -25.11
C ASN A 297 -2.39 28.45 -24.41
N SER A 298 -2.89 27.80 -23.37
CA SER A 298 -4.12 28.15 -22.67
C SER A 298 -3.95 29.19 -21.56
N GLY A 299 -2.72 29.67 -21.32
CA GLY A 299 -2.41 30.57 -20.20
C GLY A 299 -2.33 29.86 -18.84
N VAL A 300 -2.23 28.53 -18.83
CA VAL A 300 -2.02 27.75 -17.61
C VAL A 300 -0.59 27.97 -17.10
N GLU A 301 -0.47 28.19 -15.79
CA GLU A 301 0.78 28.42 -15.11
C GLU A 301 1.31 27.17 -14.39
N CYS A 302 0.37 26.27 -14.00
CA CYS A 302 0.69 25.03 -13.30
C CYS A 302 -0.28 23.92 -13.72
N ILE A 303 0.27 22.73 -13.95
CA ILE A 303 -0.50 21.50 -14.13
C ILE A 303 -0.47 20.74 -12.81
N LEU A 304 -1.64 20.57 -12.17
CA LEU A 304 -1.84 19.73 -11.00
C LEU A 304 -2.25 18.32 -11.45
N CYS A 305 -1.39 17.36 -11.25
CA CYS A 305 -1.63 15.97 -11.57
C CYS A 305 -2.28 15.26 -10.39
N GLN A 306 -3.30 14.46 -10.66
CA GLN A 306 -4.03 13.69 -9.66
C GLN A 306 -3.10 12.73 -8.90
N ASP A 307 -2.12 12.13 -9.60
CA ASP A 307 -1.17 11.18 -9.04
C ASP A 307 0.20 11.28 -9.73
N ASP A 308 1.13 10.49 -9.25
CA ASP A 308 2.49 10.39 -9.74
C ASP A 308 2.60 9.80 -11.15
N TYR A 309 1.71 8.88 -11.52
CA TYR A 309 1.68 8.29 -12.87
C TYR A 309 1.31 9.34 -13.94
N ILE A 310 0.21 10.08 -13.72
CA ILE A 310 -0.16 11.19 -14.61
C ILE A 310 0.94 12.25 -14.62
N CYS A 311 1.54 12.52 -13.46
CA CYS A 311 2.63 13.49 -13.34
C CYS A 311 3.84 13.08 -14.17
N ASP A 312 4.24 11.81 -14.13
CA ASP A 312 5.34 11.26 -14.96
C ASP A 312 5.08 11.48 -16.46
N GLU A 313 3.87 11.15 -16.93
CA GLU A 313 3.49 11.35 -18.33
C GLU A 313 3.47 12.83 -18.73
N VAL A 314 2.99 13.72 -17.87
CA VAL A 314 2.99 15.17 -18.08
C VAL A 314 4.42 15.69 -18.21
N VAL A 315 5.31 15.33 -17.30
CA VAL A 315 6.71 15.78 -17.30
C VAL A 315 7.43 15.28 -18.55
N ARG A 316 7.27 14.01 -18.92
CA ARG A 316 7.82 13.42 -20.14
C ARG A 316 7.33 14.15 -21.39
N LYS A 317 6.03 14.47 -21.43
CA LYS A 317 5.45 15.18 -22.57
C LYS A 317 5.97 16.61 -22.67
N LEU A 318 5.99 17.36 -21.59
CA LEU A 318 6.53 18.72 -21.56
C LEU A 318 8.00 18.75 -21.99
N ALA A 319 8.81 17.80 -21.54
CA ALA A 319 10.21 17.66 -21.94
C ALA A 319 10.35 17.43 -23.46
N ARG A 320 9.54 16.52 -24.06
CA ARG A 320 9.52 16.30 -25.52
C ARG A 320 9.07 17.54 -26.31
N MET A 321 8.25 18.39 -25.71
CA MET A 321 7.81 19.65 -26.31
C MET A 321 8.81 20.80 -26.13
N GLY A 322 9.95 20.55 -25.44
CA GLY A 322 10.94 21.57 -25.13
C GLY A 322 10.48 22.63 -24.11
N VAL A 323 9.45 22.30 -23.31
CA VAL A 323 8.92 23.22 -22.27
C VAL A 323 9.71 23.03 -20.99
N ARG A 324 10.31 24.09 -20.48
CA ARG A 324 11.10 24.06 -19.25
C ARG A 324 10.22 24.08 -18.01
N ILE A 325 10.46 23.12 -17.11
CA ILE A 325 9.85 23.04 -15.78
C ILE A 325 10.93 23.50 -14.77
N PRO A 326 10.66 24.41 -13.84
CA PRO A 326 9.36 25.09 -13.60
C PRO A 326 9.18 26.42 -14.34
N ASP A 327 10.15 26.88 -15.15
CA ASP A 327 10.23 28.23 -15.67
C ASP A 327 9.05 28.63 -16.56
N GLN A 328 8.70 27.74 -17.52
CA GLN A 328 7.64 27.98 -18.49
C GLN A 328 6.31 27.31 -18.09
N MET A 329 6.40 26.17 -17.40
CA MET A 329 5.25 25.47 -16.87
C MET A 329 5.61 24.84 -15.53
N LYS A 330 4.81 25.08 -14.51
CA LYS A 330 4.95 24.41 -13.22
C LYS A 330 4.16 23.11 -13.22
N VAL A 331 4.64 22.11 -12.48
CA VAL A 331 3.96 20.83 -12.31
C VAL A 331 3.87 20.51 -10.83
N ALA A 332 2.70 20.05 -10.40
CA ALA A 332 2.47 19.56 -9.05
C ALA A 332 1.73 18.23 -9.09
N SER A 333 1.87 17.41 -8.05
CA SER A 333 1.22 16.10 -7.95
C SER A 333 0.52 15.93 -6.60
N CYS A 334 -0.69 15.37 -6.62
CA CYS A 334 -1.41 15.00 -5.40
C CYS A 334 -0.90 13.70 -4.78
N HIS A 335 0.09 13.05 -5.36
CA HIS A 335 0.78 11.90 -4.79
C HIS A 335 2.25 11.92 -5.16
N TYR A 336 3.10 11.61 -4.17
CA TYR A 336 4.53 11.46 -4.35
C TYR A 336 4.93 10.00 -4.38
N SER A 337 5.81 9.64 -5.31
CA SER A 337 6.51 8.37 -5.30
C SER A 337 7.95 8.51 -5.80
N ARG A 338 8.73 7.44 -5.71
CA ARG A 338 10.11 7.42 -6.24
C ARG A 338 10.20 7.68 -7.74
N ILE A 339 9.12 7.50 -8.49
CA ILE A 339 9.07 7.85 -9.91
C ILE A 339 9.42 9.33 -10.09
N LEU A 340 8.88 10.19 -9.24
CA LEU A 340 9.10 11.63 -9.30
C LEU A 340 10.47 12.07 -8.77
N GLU A 341 11.14 11.26 -7.96
CA GLU A 341 12.51 11.52 -7.48
C GLU A 341 13.56 11.41 -8.59
N ASN A 342 13.29 10.63 -9.63
CA ASN A 342 14.24 10.39 -10.72
C ASN A 342 14.38 11.58 -11.69
N TYR A 343 13.57 12.61 -11.54
CA TYR A 343 13.68 13.80 -12.37
C TYR A 343 14.67 14.80 -11.81
N PRO A 344 15.53 15.41 -12.64
CA PRO A 344 16.47 16.45 -12.23
C PRO A 344 15.79 17.80 -11.92
N ILE A 345 14.48 17.81 -11.84
CA ILE A 345 13.62 18.97 -11.58
C ILE A 345 12.80 18.76 -10.31
N THR A 346 12.52 19.85 -9.60
CA THR A 346 11.68 19.79 -8.40
C THR A 346 10.21 19.79 -8.76
N ILE A 347 9.50 18.70 -8.41
CA ILE A 347 8.05 18.59 -8.54
C ILE A 347 7.43 18.73 -7.15
N THR A 348 6.56 19.73 -6.98
CA THR A 348 5.82 19.90 -5.73
C THR A 348 4.78 18.79 -5.61
N SER A 349 4.83 17.98 -4.54
CA SER A 349 3.93 16.83 -4.38
C SER A 349 3.54 16.56 -2.94
N LEU A 350 2.39 15.90 -2.76
CA LEU A 350 1.93 15.42 -1.45
C LEU A 350 2.59 14.08 -1.14
N LYS A 351 3.21 13.97 0.02
CA LYS A 351 3.83 12.74 0.49
C LYS A 351 3.08 12.19 1.69
N PHE A 352 2.54 10.99 1.54
CA PHE A 352 1.84 10.24 2.58
C PHE A 352 2.70 9.09 3.10
N ASN A 353 2.49 8.68 4.34
CA ASN A 353 3.13 7.49 4.90
C ASN A 353 2.34 6.23 4.54
N ILE A 354 2.58 5.71 3.33
CA ILE A 354 1.84 4.56 2.80
C ILE A 354 2.13 3.27 3.57
N THR A 355 3.35 3.11 4.11
CA THR A 355 3.67 1.96 4.96
C THR A 355 2.82 1.97 6.23
N GLU A 356 2.66 3.14 6.88
CA GLU A 356 1.80 3.28 8.06
C GLU A 356 0.33 3.03 7.74
N LEU A 357 -0.12 3.47 6.55
CA LEU A 357 -1.47 3.16 6.06
C LEU A 357 -1.69 1.64 6.00
N GLY A 358 -0.74 0.89 5.46
CA GLY A 358 -0.76 -0.57 5.44
C GLY A 358 -0.78 -1.19 6.83
N ARG A 359 0.14 -0.75 7.72
CA ARG A 359 0.20 -1.23 9.11
C ARG A 359 -1.13 -1.01 9.83
N ARG A 360 -1.66 0.20 9.74
CA ARG A 360 -2.91 0.54 10.42
C ARG A 360 -4.09 -0.25 9.90
N SER A 361 -4.17 -0.44 8.57
CA SER A 361 -5.23 -1.24 7.96
C SER A 361 -5.19 -2.70 8.40
N CYS A 362 -4.00 -3.30 8.49
CA CYS A 362 -3.84 -4.66 9.00
C CYS A 362 -4.19 -4.76 10.49
N GLN A 363 -3.71 -3.83 11.32
CA GLN A 363 -4.03 -3.84 12.75
C GLN A 363 -5.53 -3.75 13.01
N VAL A 364 -6.23 -2.85 12.30
CA VAL A 364 -7.69 -2.70 12.41
C VAL A 364 -8.39 -3.98 11.97
N LEU A 365 -7.98 -4.61 10.86
CA LEU A 365 -8.54 -5.88 10.42
C LEU A 365 -8.35 -6.99 11.45
N LEU A 366 -7.15 -7.14 12.00
CA LEU A 366 -6.86 -8.15 13.02
C LEU A 366 -7.68 -7.91 14.30
N ASP A 367 -7.85 -6.65 14.71
CA ASP A 367 -8.70 -6.30 15.85
C ASP A 367 -10.16 -6.71 15.61
N MET A 368 -10.70 -6.49 14.38
CA MET A 368 -12.03 -6.96 13.99
C MET A 368 -12.12 -8.50 14.02
N ILE A 369 -11.16 -9.21 13.45
CA ILE A 369 -11.10 -10.68 13.45
C ILE A 369 -11.09 -11.21 14.90
N HIS A 370 -10.45 -10.50 15.82
CA HIS A 370 -10.37 -10.85 17.22
C HIS A 370 -11.59 -10.37 18.04
N GLY A 371 -12.61 -9.80 17.40
CA GLY A 371 -13.85 -9.35 18.03
C GLY A 371 -13.70 -8.09 18.89
N LYS A 372 -12.65 -7.30 18.66
CA LYS A 372 -12.49 -6.00 19.31
C LYS A 372 -13.33 -4.94 18.59
N THR A 373 -13.78 -3.95 19.34
CA THR A 373 -14.43 -2.76 18.77
C THR A 373 -13.37 -1.89 18.09
N VAL A 374 -13.63 -1.52 16.85
CA VAL A 374 -12.76 -0.63 16.04
C VAL A 374 -13.56 0.60 15.59
N PRO A 375 -12.93 1.74 15.36
CA PRO A 375 -13.61 2.89 14.76
C PRO A 375 -13.95 2.61 13.29
N ASP A 376 -15.11 3.09 12.84
CA ASP A 376 -15.53 2.95 11.44
C ASP A 376 -14.59 3.71 10.50
N LYS A 377 -14.04 4.83 10.95
CA LYS A 377 -13.10 5.66 10.18
C LYS A 377 -11.83 5.95 10.97
N THR A 378 -10.70 5.65 10.35
CA THR A 378 -9.37 6.04 10.83
C THR A 378 -8.71 6.92 9.78
N LEU A 379 -8.46 8.17 10.12
CA LEU A 379 -7.68 9.09 9.29
C LEU A 379 -6.27 9.17 9.83
N LEU A 380 -5.32 8.99 8.92
CA LEU A 380 -3.90 9.20 9.19
C LEU A 380 -3.51 10.61 8.75
N ASP A 381 -2.66 11.21 9.54
CA ASP A 381 -2.17 12.56 9.29
C ASP A 381 -1.10 12.59 8.20
#